data_b9ba7557ac5cdb004df0aed5191a92e1
#
_entry.id   b9ba7557ac5cdb004df0aed5191a92e1
#
_cell.length_a   1.000
_cell.length_b   1.000
_cell.length_c   1.000
_cell.angle_alpha   90.00
_cell.angle_beta   90.00
_cell.angle_gamma   90.00
#
_symmetry.space_group_name_H-M   'P 1'
#
loop_
_entity.id
_entity.type
_entity.pdbx_description
1 polymer ?
#
loop_
_entity_poly.entity_id
_entity_poly.type
_entity_poly.pdbx_seq_one_letter_code
_entity_poly.pdbx_strand_id
1 'polypeptide(L)'
;MYLLVGSTKALLIDTGDIADPNVIPLADTVMRLLPGEGPAKLPLLVVHTHRHLDHRAGDAQFAHFSNAQVVGFNIDSVRRYYKFTDWPNGLAQVDLGDRTVDVIATPGHNETEVSFYDRSTGLLFTGDFLMPARLLIDDASADVASAERVAAFLKDRPISFVLGGHIEMNSAGDLFPWESQYHPNEHVLQMTKDDVLAMPAVIRSFNGFYTVHGNFTMEDSMRILIAFAGLVLLVVVAVLWILVRYIRRRRLARKLRTEVQG
;
A
#
# COMPACT_ATOMS: atom_id res chain seq x y z
N MET A 1 -4.50 -9.67 5.60
CA MET A 1 -3.71 -10.40 6.61
C MET A 1 -3.62 -11.87 6.24
N TYR A 2 -2.43 -12.51 6.43
CA TYR A 2 -2.22 -13.91 6.03
C TYR A 2 -1.41 -14.64 7.10
N LEU A 3 -1.90 -15.81 7.54
CA LEU A 3 -1.21 -16.65 8.53
C LEU A 3 -0.62 -17.87 7.83
N LEU A 4 0.71 -18.00 7.89
CA LEU A 4 1.47 -19.12 7.37
C LEU A 4 2.02 -19.94 8.55
N VAL A 5 1.67 -21.20 8.60
CA VAL A 5 2.08 -22.09 9.69
C VAL A 5 3.13 -23.05 9.15
N GLY A 6 4.31 -23.08 9.77
CA GLY A 6 5.35 -24.07 9.55
C GLY A 6 5.52 -24.99 10.75
N SER A 7 6.55 -25.82 10.76
CA SER A 7 6.77 -26.81 11.82
C SER A 7 7.46 -26.24 13.06
N THR A 8 8.21 -25.13 12.94
CA THR A 8 8.96 -24.54 14.09
C THR A 8 8.44 -23.16 14.51
N LYS A 9 7.77 -22.43 13.63
CA LYS A 9 7.12 -21.15 13.90
C LYS A 9 6.05 -20.83 12.85
N ALA A 10 5.18 -19.90 13.18
CA ALA A 10 4.22 -19.31 12.26
C ALA A 10 4.60 -17.88 11.89
N LEU A 11 4.13 -17.41 10.74
CA LEU A 11 4.30 -16.05 10.22
C LEU A 11 2.91 -15.46 10.01
N LEU A 12 2.64 -14.32 10.64
CA LEU A 12 1.48 -13.48 10.32
C LEU A 12 1.97 -12.28 9.51
N ILE A 13 1.44 -12.12 8.31
CA ILE A 13 1.68 -10.97 7.44
C ILE A 13 0.53 -10.00 7.62
N ASP A 14 0.83 -8.79 8.08
CA ASP A 14 -0.06 -7.69 8.43
C ASP A 14 -1.03 -7.99 9.59
N THR A 15 -1.49 -6.92 10.27
CA THR A 15 -2.42 -6.99 11.40
C THR A 15 -3.69 -6.15 11.19
N GLY A 16 -3.88 -5.61 9.98
CA GLY A 16 -5.08 -4.89 9.56
C GLY A 16 -5.22 -3.49 10.15
N ASP A 17 -6.39 -2.91 9.93
CA ASP A 17 -6.72 -1.50 10.23
C ASP A 17 -7.36 -1.31 11.61
N ILE A 18 -7.77 -2.35 12.30
CA ILE A 18 -8.53 -2.24 13.56
C ILE A 18 -7.65 -2.61 14.76
N ALA A 19 -7.35 -1.60 15.58
CA ALA A 19 -6.56 -1.75 16.81
C ALA A 19 -7.36 -2.35 17.98
N ASP A 20 -8.67 -2.05 18.06
CA ASP A 20 -9.52 -2.44 19.20
C ASP A 20 -9.83 -3.94 19.17
N PRO A 21 -9.35 -4.73 20.16
CA PRO A 21 -9.63 -6.16 20.25
C PRO A 21 -11.11 -6.48 20.53
N ASN A 22 -11.90 -5.52 21.02
CA ASN A 22 -13.35 -5.72 21.20
C ASN A 22 -14.11 -5.70 19.87
N VAL A 23 -13.53 -5.05 18.83
CA VAL A 23 -14.09 -5.03 17.47
C VAL A 23 -13.55 -6.20 16.66
N ILE A 24 -12.22 -6.36 16.63
CA ILE A 24 -11.55 -7.49 15.97
C ILE A 24 -10.51 -8.08 16.94
N PRO A 25 -10.81 -9.20 17.61
CA PRO A 25 -9.89 -9.90 18.50
C PRO A 25 -8.84 -10.69 17.71
N LEU A 26 -8.00 -9.96 16.95
CA LEU A 26 -7.07 -10.55 15.99
C LEU A 26 -6.07 -11.48 16.69
N ALA A 27 -5.38 -10.96 17.71
CA ALA A 27 -4.32 -11.73 18.37
C ALA A 27 -4.86 -13.01 19.02
N ASP A 28 -5.98 -12.93 19.74
CA ASP A 28 -6.64 -14.10 20.32
C ASP A 28 -7.06 -15.11 19.24
N THR A 29 -7.55 -14.63 18.12
CA THR A 29 -7.97 -15.48 17.01
C THR A 29 -6.76 -16.19 16.38
N VAL A 30 -5.70 -15.46 16.06
CA VAL A 30 -4.47 -16.02 15.51
C VAL A 30 -3.86 -17.02 16.48
N MET A 31 -3.74 -16.64 17.76
CA MET A 31 -3.16 -17.51 18.78
C MET A 31 -3.96 -18.80 18.99
N ARG A 32 -5.29 -18.79 18.82
CA ARG A 32 -6.11 -20.02 18.86
C ARG A 32 -5.86 -20.95 17.68
N LEU A 33 -5.54 -20.39 16.51
CA LEU A 33 -5.24 -21.16 15.29
C LEU A 33 -3.88 -21.83 15.31
N LEU A 34 -2.94 -21.33 16.14
CA LEU A 34 -1.59 -21.90 16.21
C LEU A 34 -1.59 -23.29 16.87
N PRO A 35 -0.81 -24.23 16.32
CA PRO A 35 -0.57 -25.55 16.94
C PRO A 35 0.04 -25.46 18.34
N GLY A 36 -0.22 -26.47 19.17
CA GLY A 36 0.31 -26.59 20.52
C GLY A 36 -0.54 -25.89 21.58
N GLU A 37 -0.21 -26.14 22.85
CA GLU A 37 -0.90 -25.59 24.02
C GLU A 37 0.10 -25.01 25.02
N GLY A 38 -0.32 -23.98 25.76
CA GLY A 38 0.48 -23.36 26.80
C GLY A 38 1.89 -22.97 26.29
N PRO A 39 2.96 -23.35 27.02
CA PRO A 39 4.35 -23.06 26.63
C PRO A 39 4.81 -23.76 25.35
N ALA A 40 4.12 -24.84 24.94
CA ALA A 40 4.42 -25.58 23.70
C ALA A 40 3.71 -25.01 22.47
N LYS A 41 2.96 -23.92 22.63
CA LYS A 41 2.34 -23.24 21.49
C LYS A 41 3.38 -22.69 20.53
N LEU A 42 3.14 -22.91 19.25
CA LEU A 42 4.08 -22.54 18.19
C LEU A 42 4.43 -21.02 18.27
N PRO A 43 5.72 -20.64 18.22
CA PRO A 43 6.11 -19.23 18.18
C PRO A 43 5.52 -18.52 16.97
N LEU A 44 5.08 -17.27 17.16
CA LEU A 44 4.53 -16.42 16.12
C LEU A 44 5.48 -15.27 15.78
N LEU A 45 5.75 -15.10 14.51
CA LEU A 45 6.39 -13.91 13.96
C LEU A 45 5.34 -13.06 13.27
N VAL A 46 5.19 -11.82 13.68
CA VAL A 46 4.30 -10.82 13.04
C VAL A 46 5.17 -9.88 12.23
N VAL A 47 4.88 -9.77 10.95
CA VAL A 47 5.60 -8.91 9.99
C VAL A 47 4.60 -8.08 9.20
N HIS A 48 5.10 -7.04 8.53
CA HIS A 48 4.28 -6.14 7.74
C HIS A 48 4.76 -6.10 6.30
N THR A 49 3.82 -5.95 5.37
CA THR A 49 4.14 -5.62 3.98
C THR A 49 4.77 -4.24 3.93
N HIS A 50 4.21 -3.27 4.65
CA HIS A 50 4.75 -1.91 4.77
C HIS A 50 4.25 -1.20 6.05
N ARG A 51 4.61 0.07 6.22
CA ARG A 51 4.40 0.82 7.48
C ARG A 51 3.05 1.52 7.62
N HIS A 52 2.16 1.51 6.64
CA HIS A 52 0.87 2.18 6.77
C HIS A 52 0.02 1.57 7.89
N LEU A 53 -0.84 2.38 8.49
CA LEU A 53 -1.52 2.02 9.72
C LEU A 53 -2.51 0.86 9.54
N ASP A 54 -3.18 0.82 8.40
CA ASP A 54 -4.14 -0.21 8.01
C ASP A 54 -3.52 -1.61 7.81
N HIS A 55 -2.18 -1.71 7.79
CA HIS A 55 -1.44 -2.98 7.79
C HIS A 55 -0.91 -3.40 9.16
N ARG A 56 -0.95 -2.50 10.17
CA ARG A 56 -0.30 -2.72 11.47
C ARG A 56 -1.08 -2.24 12.69
N ALA A 57 -2.32 -1.77 12.54
CA ALA A 57 -3.08 -1.23 13.66
C ALA A 57 -3.29 -2.26 14.79
N GLY A 58 -3.39 -3.55 14.46
CA GLY A 58 -3.56 -4.64 15.44
C GLY A 58 -2.31 -5.06 16.20
N ASP A 59 -1.12 -4.50 15.92
CA ASP A 59 0.16 -4.92 16.53
C ASP A 59 0.13 -4.97 18.05
N ALA A 60 -0.46 -3.97 18.68
CA ALA A 60 -0.54 -3.86 20.14
C ALA A 60 -1.25 -5.04 20.80
N GLN A 61 -2.14 -5.71 20.08
CA GLN A 61 -2.86 -6.89 20.59
C GLN A 61 -1.91 -8.08 20.87
N PHE A 62 -0.75 -8.13 20.20
CA PHE A 62 0.23 -9.22 20.37
C PHE A 62 1.19 -9.02 21.55
N ALA A 63 1.21 -7.83 22.17
CA ALA A 63 2.16 -7.47 23.23
C ALA A 63 2.07 -8.37 24.49
N HIS A 64 0.94 -9.01 24.72
CA HIS A 64 0.71 -9.87 25.88
C HIS A 64 1.14 -11.33 25.68
N PHE A 65 1.47 -11.71 24.45
CA PHE A 65 1.85 -13.08 24.12
C PHE A 65 3.38 -13.23 24.08
N SER A 66 3.94 -13.90 25.07
CA SER A 66 5.41 -14.08 25.19
C SER A 66 6.04 -14.89 24.05
N ASN A 67 5.24 -15.65 23.31
CA ASN A 67 5.65 -16.42 22.13
C ASN A 67 5.34 -15.70 20.82
N ALA A 68 4.90 -14.43 20.84
CA ALA A 68 4.73 -13.58 19.66
C ALA A 68 5.83 -12.52 19.60
N GLN A 69 6.42 -12.35 18.43
CA GLN A 69 7.38 -11.28 18.13
C GLN A 69 6.83 -10.42 17.00
N VAL A 70 6.64 -9.12 17.24
CA VAL A 70 6.27 -8.14 16.21
C VAL A 70 7.54 -7.48 15.69
N VAL A 71 7.77 -7.54 14.39
CA VAL A 71 8.90 -6.86 13.72
C VAL A 71 8.57 -5.38 13.54
N GLY A 72 9.56 -4.51 13.84
CA GLY A 72 9.37 -3.07 13.66
C GLY A 72 9.22 -2.71 12.18
N PHE A 73 8.39 -1.72 11.91
CA PHE A 73 7.89 -1.33 10.57
C PHE A 73 8.66 -0.17 9.92
N ASN A 74 9.60 0.48 10.61
CA ASN A 74 10.42 1.51 9.98
C ASN A 74 11.55 0.88 9.14
N ILE A 75 12.08 1.64 8.20
CA ILE A 75 13.06 1.15 7.23
C ILE A 75 14.29 0.50 7.86
N ASP A 76 14.80 1.08 8.95
CA ASP A 76 15.97 0.53 9.65
C ASP A 76 15.66 -0.80 10.34
N SER A 77 14.45 -0.94 10.89
CA SER A 77 13.99 -2.19 11.51
C SER A 77 13.80 -3.29 10.45
N VAL A 78 13.17 -2.97 9.32
CA VAL A 78 12.97 -3.87 8.18
C VAL A 78 14.33 -4.36 7.67
N ARG A 79 15.22 -3.43 7.32
CA ARG A 79 16.57 -3.77 6.82
C ARG A 79 17.37 -4.61 7.81
N ARG A 80 17.34 -4.26 9.09
CA ARG A 80 18.07 -4.98 10.14
C ARG A 80 17.51 -6.38 10.36
N TYR A 81 16.18 -6.49 10.42
CA TYR A 81 15.53 -7.77 10.68
C TYR A 81 15.79 -8.77 9.55
N TYR A 82 15.56 -8.37 8.32
CA TYR A 82 15.78 -9.20 7.15
C TYR A 82 17.25 -9.25 6.69
N LYS A 83 18.14 -8.49 7.33
CA LYS A 83 19.58 -8.40 6.99
C LYS A 83 19.84 -7.94 5.56
N PHE A 84 19.02 -7.03 5.05
CA PHE A 84 19.29 -6.40 3.77
C PHE A 84 20.54 -5.53 3.86
N THR A 85 21.60 -5.92 3.16
CA THR A 85 22.87 -5.17 3.10
C THR A 85 22.89 -4.14 1.97
N ASP A 86 22.09 -4.37 0.93
CA ASP A 86 21.96 -3.50 -0.25
C ASP A 86 20.47 -3.28 -0.57
N TRP A 87 19.81 -2.47 0.24
CA TRP A 87 18.40 -2.11 0.03
C TRP A 87 18.21 -1.21 -1.19
N PRO A 88 17.23 -1.48 -2.05
CA PRO A 88 16.22 -2.53 -2.01
C PRO A 88 16.63 -3.82 -2.74
N ASN A 89 17.89 -3.96 -3.08
CA ASN A 89 18.40 -5.15 -3.77
C ASN A 89 18.63 -6.30 -2.79
N GLY A 90 18.70 -7.50 -3.32
CA GLY A 90 18.91 -8.70 -2.52
C GLY A 90 17.60 -9.44 -2.21
N LEU A 91 17.77 -10.57 -1.55
CA LEU A 91 16.69 -11.48 -1.17
C LEU A 91 16.91 -11.89 0.27
N ALA A 92 15.87 -11.76 1.08
CA ALA A 92 15.87 -12.30 2.43
C ALA A 92 14.95 -13.52 2.54
N GLN A 93 15.01 -14.23 3.64
CA GLN A 93 14.23 -15.45 3.87
C GLN A 93 13.77 -15.53 5.31
N VAL A 94 12.55 -16.03 5.49
CA VAL A 94 12.02 -16.44 6.78
C VAL A 94 11.84 -17.95 6.74
N ASP A 95 12.60 -18.65 7.58
CA ASP A 95 12.49 -20.08 7.75
C ASP A 95 11.45 -20.39 8.85
N LEU A 96 10.44 -21.19 8.54
CA LEU A 96 9.38 -21.62 9.45
C LEU A 96 9.54 -23.10 9.86
N GLY A 97 10.69 -23.72 9.50
CA GLY A 97 11.02 -25.13 9.71
C GLY A 97 10.92 -25.92 8.41
N ASP A 98 9.76 -26.47 8.11
CA ASP A 98 9.46 -27.18 6.86
C ASP A 98 8.98 -26.27 5.72
N ARG A 99 8.95 -24.96 5.95
CA ARG A 99 8.41 -23.94 5.03
C ARG A 99 9.34 -22.73 4.99
N THR A 100 9.73 -22.31 3.79
CA THR A 100 10.56 -21.13 3.58
C THR A 100 9.77 -20.06 2.84
N VAL A 101 9.80 -18.84 3.35
CA VAL A 101 9.20 -17.66 2.74
C VAL A 101 10.31 -16.71 2.30
N ASP A 102 10.40 -16.45 0.99
CA ASP A 102 11.30 -15.42 0.45
C ASP A 102 10.72 -14.03 0.68
N VAL A 103 11.58 -13.07 1.01
CA VAL A 103 11.21 -11.67 1.23
C VAL A 103 11.94 -10.81 0.22
N ILE A 104 11.16 -10.09 -0.59
CA ILE A 104 11.62 -9.26 -1.70
C ILE A 104 11.27 -7.82 -1.36
N ALA A 105 12.25 -6.91 -1.38
CA ALA A 105 11.95 -5.49 -1.22
C ALA A 105 11.20 -4.95 -2.44
N THR A 106 10.07 -4.29 -2.19
CA THR A 106 9.18 -3.75 -3.23
C THR A 106 8.81 -2.28 -2.96
N PRO A 107 9.79 -1.38 -2.67
CA PRO A 107 9.47 0.03 -2.48
C PRO A 107 8.91 0.66 -3.76
N GLY A 108 7.98 1.61 -3.57
CA GLY A 108 7.31 2.33 -4.65
C GLY A 108 6.06 3.01 -4.10
N HIS A 109 5.09 2.22 -3.66
CA HIS A 109 3.97 2.66 -2.84
C HIS A 109 4.43 3.15 -1.46
N ASN A 110 5.35 2.42 -0.84
CA ASN A 110 5.96 2.80 0.43
C ASN A 110 7.45 2.41 0.48
N GLU A 111 8.29 3.23 1.12
CA GLU A 111 9.74 2.97 1.21
C GLU A 111 10.11 1.70 1.97
N THR A 112 9.22 1.21 2.86
CA THR A 112 9.46 0.02 3.70
C THR A 112 8.88 -1.25 3.09
N GLU A 113 8.28 -1.17 1.90
CA GLU A 113 7.47 -2.24 1.37
C GLU A 113 8.28 -3.46 0.98
N VAL A 114 7.74 -4.62 1.34
CA VAL A 114 8.25 -5.95 1.01
C VAL A 114 7.12 -6.87 0.57
N SER A 115 7.41 -7.73 -0.39
CA SER A 115 6.54 -8.83 -0.80
C SER A 115 7.07 -10.15 -0.27
N PHE A 116 6.17 -11.10 0.01
CA PHE A 116 6.49 -12.40 0.58
C PHE A 116 6.12 -13.52 -0.40
N TYR A 117 7.07 -14.36 -0.77
CA TYR A 117 6.82 -15.52 -1.62
C TYR A 117 6.95 -16.81 -0.82
N ASP A 118 5.86 -17.53 -0.68
CA ASP A 118 5.86 -18.84 -0.01
C ASP A 118 6.21 -19.95 -1.00
N ARG A 119 7.38 -20.55 -0.81
CA ARG A 119 7.88 -21.61 -1.69
C ARG A 119 7.03 -22.88 -1.66
N SER A 120 6.32 -23.14 -0.56
CA SER A 120 5.55 -24.37 -0.39
C SER A 120 4.23 -24.35 -1.15
N THR A 121 3.62 -23.19 -1.29
CA THR A 121 2.31 -23.02 -1.93
C THR A 121 2.40 -22.31 -3.28
N GLY A 122 3.50 -21.61 -3.56
CA GLY A 122 3.61 -20.71 -4.72
C GLY A 122 2.75 -19.45 -4.59
N LEU A 123 2.35 -19.07 -3.38
CA LEU A 123 1.63 -17.83 -3.14
C LEU A 123 2.61 -16.66 -3.01
N LEU A 124 2.27 -15.53 -3.64
CA LEU A 124 2.95 -14.25 -3.49
C LEU A 124 2.01 -13.26 -2.78
N PHE A 125 2.45 -12.72 -1.65
CA PHE A 125 1.74 -11.70 -0.88
C PHE A 125 2.42 -10.35 -1.15
N THR A 126 1.70 -9.40 -1.74
CA THR A 126 2.28 -8.18 -2.31
C THR A 126 1.95 -6.91 -1.55
N GLY A 127 1.11 -6.98 -0.51
CA GLY A 127 0.63 -5.75 0.12
C GLY A 127 -0.04 -4.83 -0.89
N ASP A 128 0.36 -3.56 -0.89
CA ASP A 128 -0.19 -2.54 -1.77
C ASP A 128 0.68 -2.27 -3.01
N PHE A 129 1.86 -2.92 -3.08
CA PHE A 129 2.67 -2.92 -4.29
C PHE A 129 1.90 -3.44 -5.51
N LEU A 130 1.08 -4.49 -5.33
CA LEU A 130 0.26 -5.05 -6.39
C LEU A 130 -1.03 -5.62 -5.81
N MET A 131 -2.15 -5.02 -6.17
CA MET A 131 -3.49 -5.44 -5.79
C MET A 131 -4.50 -5.09 -6.88
N PRO A 132 -5.68 -5.72 -6.94
CA PRO A 132 -6.73 -5.31 -7.87
C PRO A 132 -7.24 -3.92 -7.54
N ALA A 133 -7.36 -3.07 -8.54
CA ALA A 133 -7.89 -1.72 -8.55
C ALA A 133 -6.86 -0.62 -8.32
N ARG A 134 -6.82 0.00 -7.16
CA ARG A 134 -6.10 1.24 -6.90
C ARG A 134 -4.66 0.96 -6.46
N LEU A 135 -3.71 1.42 -7.27
CA LEU A 135 -2.28 1.41 -6.96
C LEU A 135 -1.85 2.85 -6.68
N LEU A 136 -1.48 3.14 -5.45
CA LEU A 136 -0.94 4.44 -5.05
C LEU A 136 0.56 4.46 -5.37
N ILE A 137 0.96 5.33 -6.27
CA ILE A 137 2.34 5.42 -6.76
C ILE A 137 3.02 6.64 -6.14
N ASP A 138 3.74 6.44 -5.04
CA ASP A 138 4.50 7.53 -4.38
C ASP A 138 5.84 7.78 -5.07
N ASP A 139 6.53 6.70 -5.48
CA ASP A 139 7.77 6.76 -6.27
C ASP A 139 7.70 5.81 -7.47
N ALA A 140 7.30 6.34 -8.61
CA ALA A 140 7.14 5.56 -9.83
C ALA A 140 8.44 4.89 -10.31
N SER A 141 9.61 5.49 -10.04
CA SER A 141 10.89 4.91 -10.45
C SER A 141 11.27 3.71 -9.58
N ALA A 142 11.05 3.81 -8.27
CA ALA A 142 11.23 2.72 -7.32
C ALA A 142 10.25 1.59 -7.60
N ASP A 143 9.01 1.93 -7.94
CA ASP A 143 7.94 0.97 -8.24
C ASP A 143 8.24 0.16 -9.52
N VAL A 144 8.68 0.83 -10.61
CA VAL A 144 9.15 0.14 -11.82
C VAL A 144 10.30 -0.81 -11.50
N ALA A 145 11.32 -0.35 -10.73
CA ALA A 145 12.46 -1.18 -10.36
C ALA A 145 12.04 -2.38 -9.49
N SER A 146 11.06 -2.19 -8.61
CA SER A 146 10.46 -3.24 -7.79
C SER A 146 9.71 -4.26 -8.65
N ALA A 147 8.90 -3.80 -9.61
CA ALA A 147 8.19 -4.65 -10.54
C ALA A 147 9.15 -5.48 -11.39
N GLU A 148 10.25 -4.89 -11.89
CA GLU A 148 11.29 -5.62 -12.62
C GLU A 148 11.98 -6.67 -11.76
N ARG A 149 12.28 -6.33 -10.50
CA ARG A 149 12.89 -7.26 -9.52
C ARG A 149 12.01 -8.45 -9.24
N VAL A 150 10.72 -8.20 -8.96
CA VAL A 150 9.74 -9.26 -8.69
C VAL A 150 9.51 -10.12 -9.94
N ALA A 151 9.33 -9.51 -11.11
CA ALA A 151 9.18 -10.24 -12.37
C ALA A 151 10.38 -11.14 -12.67
N ALA A 152 11.61 -10.63 -12.50
CA ALA A 152 12.83 -11.41 -12.67
C ALA A 152 12.93 -12.57 -11.65
N PHE A 153 12.59 -12.29 -10.37
CA PHE A 153 12.58 -13.33 -9.33
C PHE A 153 11.59 -14.46 -9.65
N LEU A 154 10.40 -14.13 -10.18
CA LEU A 154 9.32 -15.10 -10.41
C LEU A 154 9.39 -15.80 -11.77
N LYS A 155 10.25 -15.36 -12.68
CA LYS A 155 10.31 -15.88 -14.07
C LYS A 155 10.21 -17.40 -14.15
N ASP A 156 11.07 -18.08 -13.39
CA ASP A 156 11.19 -19.54 -13.40
C ASP A 156 10.58 -20.22 -12.16
N ARG A 157 9.79 -19.48 -11.36
CA ARG A 157 9.15 -20.00 -10.14
C ARG A 157 7.67 -20.28 -10.36
N PRO A 158 7.12 -21.32 -9.75
CA PRO A 158 5.69 -21.58 -9.77
C PRO A 158 4.96 -20.50 -8.95
N ILE A 159 3.86 -19.99 -9.52
CA ILE A 159 2.93 -19.07 -8.83
C ILE A 159 1.55 -19.71 -8.91
N SER A 160 0.94 -19.92 -7.73
CA SER A 160 -0.44 -20.36 -7.63
C SER A 160 -1.38 -19.17 -7.74
N PHE A 161 -1.14 -18.14 -6.91
CA PHE A 161 -1.85 -16.86 -6.92
C PHE A 161 -0.95 -15.73 -6.40
N VAL A 162 -1.30 -14.51 -6.80
CA VAL A 162 -0.77 -13.26 -6.22
C VAL A 162 -1.89 -12.62 -5.42
N LEU A 163 -1.60 -12.23 -4.17
CA LEU A 163 -2.57 -11.77 -3.20
C LEU A 163 -2.13 -10.41 -2.64
N GLY A 164 -2.88 -9.36 -2.97
CA GLY A 164 -2.64 -8.01 -2.47
C GLY A 164 -3.17 -7.76 -1.05
N GLY A 165 -3.02 -6.51 -0.59
CA GLY A 165 -3.50 -6.07 0.72
C GLY A 165 -5.01 -5.81 0.75
N HIS A 166 -5.54 -5.24 -0.35
CA HIS A 166 -6.90 -4.74 -0.47
C HIS A 166 -7.62 -5.22 -1.73
N ILE A 167 -8.95 -5.01 -1.76
CA ILE A 167 -9.78 -5.05 -2.95
C ILE A 167 -10.56 -3.74 -2.99
N GLU A 168 -10.25 -2.86 -3.93
CA GLU A 168 -10.86 -1.53 -4.03
C GLU A 168 -11.74 -1.35 -5.28
N MET A 169 -12.18 -2.45 -5.88
CA MET A 169 -13.10 -2.44 -7.01
C MET A 169 -14.16 -3.55 -6.88
N ASN A 170 -15.29 -3.32 -7.53
CA ASN A 170 -16.32 -4.34 -7.67
C ASN A 170 -16.00 -5.30 -8.85
N SER A 171 -16.82 -6.34 -9.00
CA SER A 171 -16.67 -7.32 -10.08
C SER A 171 -16.95 -6.77 -11.48
N ALA A 172 -17.50 -5.55 -11.61
CA ALA A 172 -17.69 -4.86 -12.88
C ALA A 172 -16.48 -3.97 -13.25
N GLY A 173 -15.51 -3.81 -12.36
CA GLY A 173 -14.32 -2.99 -12.56
C GLY A 173 -14.47 -1.54 -12.10
N ASP A 174 -15.56 -1.19 -11.39
CA ASP A 174 -15.73 0.14 -10.83
C ASP A 174 -15.02 0.26 -9.49
N LEU A 175 -14.27 1.34 -9.27
CA LEU A 175 -13.61 1.62 -8.00
C LEU A 175 -14.62 1.95 -6.91
N PHE A 176 -14.40 1.42 -5.71
CA PHE A 176 -15.11 1.91 -4.53
C PHE A 176 -14.65 3.34 -4.18
N PRO A 177 -15.56 4.16 -3.60
CA PRO A 177 -15.18 5.47 -3.08
C PRO A 177 -14.05 5.34 -2.04
N TRP A 178 -13.22 6.37 -1.95
CA TRP A 178 -12.22 6.46 -0.90
C TRP A 178 -12.85 6.29 0.49
N GLU A 179 -12.17 5.55 1.37
CA GLU A 179 -12.61 5.25 2.75
C GLU A 179 -13.96 4.50 2.83
N SER A 180 -14.38 3.85 1.74
CA SER A 180 -15.59 3.03 1.76
C SER A 180 -15.40 1.85 2.70
N GLN A 181 -16.34 1.68 3.65
CA GLN A 181 -16.36 0.55 4.58
C GLN A 181 -17.29 -0.58 4.12
N TYR A 182 -18.00 -0.37 3.02
CA TYR A 182 -18.91 -1.36 2.45
C TYR A 182 -18.57 -1.59 0.98
N HIS A 183 -18.12 -2.80 0.69
CA HIS A 183 -17.66 -3.22 -0.63
C HIS A 183 -18.55 -4.35 -1.18
N PRO A 184 -19.75 -4.04 -1.72
CA PRO A 184 -20.62 -5.07 -2.29
C PRO A 184 -20.06 -5.56 -3.62
N ASN A 185 -20.17 -6.88 -3.84
CA ASN A 185 -19.73 -7.52 -5.09
C ASN A 185 -18.25 -7.24 -5.41
N GLU A 186 -17.37 -7.36 -4.43
CA GLU A 186 -15.94 -7.18 -4.62
C GLU A 186 -15.40 -8.02 -5.79
N HIS A 187 -14.41 -7.47 -6.49
CA HIS A 187 -13.58 -8.21 -7.43
C HIS A 187 -12.85 -9.36 -6.70
N VAL A 188 -12.44 -10.40 -7.43
CA VAL A 188 -11.60 -11.45 -6.83
C VAL A 188 -10.23 -10.89 -6.44
N LEU A 189 -9.73 -11.28 -5.27
CA LEU A 189 -8.42 -10.86 -4.78
C LEU A 189 -7.28 -11.51 -5.57
N GLN A 190 -7.50 -12.74 -6.04
CA GLN A 190 -6.47 -13.54 -6.71
C GLN A 190 -6.10 -12.93 -8.05
N MET A 191 -4.83 -12.58 -8.17
CA MET A 191 -4.17 -12.22 -9.42
C MET A 191 -3.28 -13.38 -9.90
N THR A 192 -2.84 -13.31 -11.14
CA THR A 192 -2.05 -14.33 -11.80
C THR A 192 -0.57 -13.98 -11.88
N LYS A 193 0.27 -14.94 -12.26
CA LYS A 193 1.66 -14.69 -12.60
C LYS A 193 1.80 -13.68 -13.75
N ASP A 194 0.90 -13.75 -14.74
CA ASP A 194 0.95 -12.86 -15.91
C ASP A 194 0.68 -11.39 -15.51
N ASP A 195 -0.19 -11.16 -14.53
CA ASP A 195 -0.39 -9.82 -13.97
C ASP A 195 0.93 -9.25 -13.41
N VAL A 196 1.67 -10.04 -12.62
CA VAL A 196 2.97 -9.61 -12.08
C VAL A 196 4.00 -9.38 -13.18
N LEU A 197 4.08 -10.27 -14.18
CA LEU A 197 5.03 -10.12 -15.28
C LEU A 197 4.72 -8.92 -16.17
N ALA A 198 3.47 -8.49 -16.23
CA ALA A 198 3.05 -7.29 -16.95
C ALA A 198 3.35 -5.98 -16.18
N MET A 199 3.49 -6.03 -14.85
CA MET A 199 3.60 -4.83 -14.00
C MET A 199 4.69 -3.84 -14.41
N PRO A 200 5.92 -4.24 -14.84
CA PRO A 200 6.90 -3.26 -15.29
C PRO A 200 6.41 -2.37 -16.44
N ALA A 201 5.62 -2.93 -17.36
CA ALA A 201 5.05 -2.18 -18.47
C ALA A 201 3.83 -1.35 -18.02
N VAL A 202 3.01 -1.91 -17.14
CA VAL A 202 1.84 -1.23 -16.55
C VAL A 202 2.29 0.03 -15.81
N ILE A 203 3.23 -0.07 -14.88
CA ILE A 203 3.70 1.08 -14.09
C ILE A 203 4.39 2.11 -14.98
N ARG A 204 5.16 1.70 -16.01
CA ARG A 204 5.75 2.65 -16.98
C ARG A 204 4.71 3.43 -17.77
N SER A 205 3.48 2.94 -17.91
CA SER A 205 2.40 3.67 -18.56
C SER A 205 1.79 4.78 -17.69
N PHE A 206 2.16 4.85 -16.41
CA PHE A 206 1.67 5.85 -15.46
C PHE A 206 2.08 7.26 -15.89
N ASN A 207 1.11 8.15 -16.03
CA ASN A 207 1.31 9.53 -16.48
C ASN A 207 1.76 10.50 -15.36
N GLY A 208 1.95 10.00 -14.15
CA GLY A 208 2.34 10.79 -12.98
C GLY A 208 1.18 11.38 -12.18
N PHE A 209 -0.08 11.18 -12.60
CA PHE A 209 -1.26 11.67 -11.90
C PHE A 209 -2.30 10.58 -11.72
N TYR A 210 -2.91 10.13 -12.84
CA TYR A 210 -3.97 9.13 -12.84
C TYR A 210 -3.96 8.37 -14.16
N THR A 211 -3.89 7.04 -14.11
CA THR A 211 -3.88 6.19 -15.30
C THR A 211 -4.62 4.89 -15.03
N VAL A 212 -5.54 4.52 -15.91
CA VAL A 212 -6.21 3.21 -15.87
C VAL A 212 -5.57 2.28 -16.89
N HIS A 213 -5.20 1.07 -16.45
CA HIS A 213 -4.64 0.03 -17.29
C HIS A 213 -5.21 -1.35 -16.90
N GLY A 214 -6.19 -1.83 -17.63
CA GLY A 214 -6.90 -3.08 -17.28
C GLY A 214 -7.58 -2.96 -15.92
N ASN A 215 -7.30 -3.88 -15.02
CA ASN A 215 -7.84 -3.89 -13.66
C ASN A 215 -7.02 -3.02 -12.68
N PHE A 216 -6.08 -2.22 -13.17
CA PHE A 216 -5.23 -1.38 -12.33
C PHE A 216 -5.52 0.10 -12.58
N THR A 217 -5.73 0.83 -11.51
CA THR A 217 -5.86 2.28 -11.51
C THR A 217 -4.70 2.85 -10.70
N MET A 218 -3.73 3.43 -11.40
CA MET A 218 -2.56 4.05 -10.79
C MET A 218 -2.82 5.52 -10.52
N GLU A 219 -2.49 5.99 -9.33
CA GLU A 219 -2.63 7.40 -8.98
C GLU A 219 -1.54 7.87 -7.99
N ASP A 220 -1.13 9.14 -8.13
CA ASP A 220 -0.34 9.87 -7.14
C ASP A 220 -1.26 10.91 -6.49
N SER A 221 -1.88 10.53 -5.38
CA SER A 221 -2.85 11.35 -4.67
C SER A 221 -2.26 12.68 -4.19
N MET A 222 -0.97 12.69 -3.82
CA MET A 222 -0.30 13.91 -3.38
C MET A 222 -0.11 14.90 -4.53
N ARG A 223 0.33 14.44 -5.71
CA ARG A 223 0.44 15.29 -6.89
C ARG A 223 -0.90 15.82 -7.36
N ILE A 224 -1.94 14.99 -7.33
CA ILE A 224 -3.31 15.41 -7.66
C ILE A 224 -3.75 16.52 -6.70
N LEU A 225 -3.54 16.35 -5.39
CA LEU A 225 -3.88 17.35 -4.36
C LEU A 225 -3.13 18.67 -4.57
N ILE A 226 -1.81 18.60 -4.80
CA ILE A 226 -0.97 19.78 -5.06
C ILE A 226 -1.43 20.51 -6.33
N ALA A 227 -1.70 19.79 -7.42
CA ALA A 227 -2.18 20.38 -8.65
C ALA A 227 -3.54 21.06 -8.47
N PHE A 228 -4.47 20.43 -7.75
CA PHE A 228 -5.76 21.01 -7.41
C PHE A 228 -5.63 22.27 -6.54
N ALA A 229 -4.81 22.23 -5.49
CA ALA A 229 -4.55 23.41 -4.65
C ALA A 229 -3.93 24.57 -5.44
N GLY A 230 -3.00 24.27 -6.34
CA GLY A 230 -2.41 25.26 -7.26
C GLY A 230 -3.45 25.90 -8.18
N LEU A 231 -4.35 25.09 -8.74
CA LEU A 231 -5.45 25.59 -9.58
C LEU A 231 -6.40 26.51 -8.80
N VAL A 232 -6.79 26.11 -7.59
CA VAL A 232 -7.63 26.94 -6.71
C VAL A 232 -6.95 28.26 -6.40
N LEU A 233 -5.66 28.26 -6.08
CA LEU A 233 -4.89 29.49 -5.82
C LEU A 233 -4.87 30.40 -7.04
N LEU A 234 -4.64 29.88 -8.23
CA LEU A 234 -4.66 30.65 -9.48
C LEU A 234 -6.03 31.31 -9.70
N VAL A 235 -7.13 30.58 -9.48
CA VAL A 235 -8.48 31.10 -9.61
C VAL A 235 -8.71 32.23 -8.60
N VAL A 236 -8.31 32.07 -7.34
CA VAL A 236 -8.44 33.11 -6.31
C VAL A 236 -7.64 34.36 -6.70
N VAL A 237 -6.39 34.22 -7.14
CA VAL A 237 -5.56 35.34 -7.60
C VAL A 237 -6.22 36.07 -8.79
N ALA A 238 -6.74 35.34 -9.76
CA ALA A 238 -7.44 35.93 -10.91
C ALA A 238 -8.68 36.71 -10.49
N VAL A 239 -9.51 36.15 -9.61
CA VAL A 239 -10.70 36.83 -9.08
C VAL A 239 -10.32 38.10 -8.32
N LEU A 240 -9.32 38.05 -7.44
CA LEU A 240 -8.83 39.22 -6.72
C LEU A 240 -8.30 40.30 -7.66
N TRP A 241 -7.54 39.92 -8.69
CA TRP A 241 -7.03 40.84 -9.71
C TRP A 241 -8.17 41.55 -10.47
N ILE A 242 -9.19 40.78 -10.90
CA ILE A 242 -10.38 41.32 -11.57
C ILE A 242 -11.11 42.32 -10.64
N LEU A 243 -11.29 41.95 -9.37
CA LEU A 243 -11.95 42.80 -8.37
C LEU A 243 -11.17 44.11 -8.14
N VAL A 244 -9.85 44.04 -7.98
CA VAL A 244 -8.99 45.22 -7.84
C VAL A 244 -9.09 46.13 -9.08
N ARG A 245 -9.04 45.53 -10.29
CA ARG A 245 -9.22 46.31 -11.55
C ARG A 245 -10.60 46.97 -11.60
N TYR A 246 -11.65 46.25 -11.22
CA TYR A 246 -13.01 46.79 -11.18
C TYR A 246 -13.16 47.96 -10.21
N ILE A 247 -12.63 47.82 -8.99
CA ILE A 247 -12.64 48.90 -7.97
C ILE A 247 -11.85 50.12 -8.46
N ARG A 248 -10.65 49.92 -9.02
CA ARG A 248 -9.84 51.01 -9.60
C ARG A 248 -10.60 51.77 -10.72
N ARG A 249 -11.23 51.04 -11.64
CA ARG A 249 -12.01 51.63 -12.71
C ARG A 249 -13.19 52.42 -12.16
N ARG A 250 -13.94 51.91 -11.18
CA ARG A 250 -15.04 52.64 -10.54
C ARG A 250 -14.58 53.91 -9.80
N ARG A 251 -13.43 53.86 -9.11
CA ARG A 251 -12.85 55.02 -8.45
C ARG A 251 -12.45 56.11 -9.46
N LEU A 252 -11.82 55.73 -10.56
CA LEU A 252 -11.45 56.65 -11.62
C LEU A 252 -12.69 57.30 -12.26
N ALA A 253 -13.71 56.51 -12.59
CA ALA A 253 -14.96 57.04 -13.16
C ALA A 253 -15.70 58.00 -12.21
N ARG A 254 -15.62 57.76 -10.88
CA ARG A 254 -16.18 58.72 -9.91
C ARG A 254 -15.39 60.01 -9.85
N LYS A 255 -14.05 59.94 -9.88
CA LYS A 255 -13.18 61.12 -9.88
C LYS A 255 -13.42 62.02 -11.09
N LEU A 256 -13.52 61.43 -12.30
CA LEU A 256 -13.82 62.15 -13.55
C LEU A 256 -15.19 62.83 -13.52
N ARG A 257 -16.21 62.22 -12.89
CA ARG A 257 -17.52 62.82 -12.76
C ARG A 257 -17.55 64.05 -11.84
N THR A 258 -16.75 64.03 -10.75
CA THR A 258 -16.65 65.20 -9.82
C THR A 258 -15.87 66.34 -10.47
N GLU A 259 -14.87 66.11 -11.32
CA GLU A 259 -14.09 67.13 -12.01
C GLU A 259 -14.88 67.79 -13.17
N VAL A 260 -15.92 67.18 -13.70
CA VAL A 260 -16.78 67.76 -14.77
C VAL A 260 -17.97 68.59 -14.21
N GLN A 261 -18.29 68.46 -12.91
CA GLN A 261 -19.41 69.13 -12.25
C GLN A 261 -19.00 70.32 -11.37
N GLY A 262 -17.68 70.56 -11.17
CA GLY A 262 -17.14 71.75 -10.51
C GLY A 262 -16.49 72.67 -11.53
#